data_08ea6396448db20be8497806d8fd4e8d
#
_entry.id   08ea6396448db20be8497806d8fd4e8d
#
_cell.length_a   1.000
_cell.length_b   1.000
_cell.length_c   1.000
_cell.angle_alpha   90.00
_cell.angle_beta   90.00
_cell.angle_gamma   90.00
#
_symmetry.space_group_name_H-M   'P 1'
#
loop_
_entity.id
_entity.type
_entity.pdbx_description
1 polymer ?
#
loop_
_entity_poly.entity_id
_entity_poly.type
_entity_poly.pdbx_seq_one_letter_code
_entity_poly.pdbx_strand_id
1 'polypeptide(L)'
;QAYDKSHNELKASYIEIDLQRTKDGHLVAMHDETVNRTTNGHGKVEDYTLDELKQLDAGSWFNKKYPKYARASYKNAKVPTLDEILERYGPNANYYIETKSPDVYPGMEEQLLASLKKHHLLNNNKLKNGHVMIQSFSDESLKKIHRQNKHVPLVKLVDKGELQQFNDQRLKEIRSYAIGLGPDYTDLTEQNTHHLKDLGFIVHPYTVNEKADMLRLNKYGVDGVFTNFADKYKEVIK
;
A
#
# COMPACT_ATOMS: atom_id res chain seq x y z
N GLN A 1 7.62 2.82 13.50
CA GLN A 1 7.93 1.58 14.27
C GLN A 1 7.48 0.34 13.49
N ALA A 2 6.26 0.28 12.95
CA ALA A 2 5.82 -0.85 12.11
C ALA A 2 6.72 -0.98 10.87
N TYR A 3 6.98 0.12 10.19
CA TYR A 3 7.89 0.16 9.03
C TYR A 3 9.33 -0.23 9.40
N ASP A 4 9.85 0.24 10.56
CA ASP A 4 11.18 -0.17 11.04
C ASP A 4 11.26 -1.69 11.23
N LYS A 5 10.23 -2.27 11.84
CA LYS A 5 10.18 -3.72 12.03
C LYS A 5 10.10 -4.46 10.70
N SER A 6 9.19 -4.05 9.82
CA SER A 6 9.01 -4.68 8.51
C SER A 6 10.29 -4.57 7.65
N HIS A 7 10.85 -3.39 7.51
CA HIS A 7 11.99 -3.11 6.64
C HIS A 7 13.32 -3.56 7.25
N ASN A 8 13.62 -3.13 8.49
CA ASN A 8 14.93 -3.32 9.09
C ASN A 8 15.10 -4.71 9.72
N GLU A 9 14.06 -5.22 10.41
CA GLU A 9 14.14 -6.50 11.12
C GLU A 9 13.68 -7.66 10.23
N LEU A 10 12.50 -7.55 9.64
CA LEU A 10 11.89 -8.63 8.87
C LEU A 10 12.35 -8.66 7.41
N LYS A 11 13.00 -7.59 6.91
CA LYS A 11 13.47 -7.51 5.51
C LYS A 11 12.36 -7.78 4.51
N ALA A 12 11.18 -7.19 4.73
CA ALA A 12 10.11 -7.20 3.73
C ALA A 12 10.57 -6.52 2.44
N SER A 13 10.06 -6.98 1.31
CA SER A 13 10.51 -6.49 0.00
C SER A 13 10.12 -5.02 -0.22
N TYR A 14 9.00 -4.59 0.35
CA TYR A 14 8.46 -3.24 0.23
C TYR A 14 8.02 -2.68 1.57
N ILE A 15 8.09 -1.36 1.70
CA ILE A 15 7.37 -0.59 2.71
C ILE A 15 6.03 -0.21 2.07
N GLU A 16 4.94 -0.79 2.57
CA GLU A 16 3.59 -0.49 2.12
C GLU A 16 3.05 0.70 2.92
N ILE A 17 2.43 1.65 2.22
CA ILE A 17 1.98 2.94 2.80
C ILE A 17 0.60 3.29 2.25
N ASP A 18 -0.39 3.38 3.13
CA ASP A 18 -1.71 3.95 2.81
C ASP A 18 -1.70 5.46 3.02
N LEU A 19 -2.09 6.24 2.03
CA LEU A 19 -2.10 7.70 2.11
C LEU A 19 -3.50 8.27 2.30
N GLN A 20 -3.63 9.12 3.32
CA GLN A 20 -4.70 10.10 3.50
C GLN A 20 -4.09 11.50 3.45
N ARG A 21 -4.91 12.56 3.51
CA ARG A 21 -4.41 13.94 3.50
C ARG A 21 -5.04 14.75 4.62
N THR A 22 -4.23 15.55 5.31
CA THR A 22 -4.68 16.48 6.34
C THR A 22 -5.42 17.69 5.75
N LYS A 23 -6.15 18.43 6.59
CA LYS A 23 -6.86 19.67 6.25
C LYS A 23 -5.95 20.71 5.59
N ASP A 24 -4.73 20.84 6.06
CA ASP A 24 -3.71 21.76 5.56
C ASP A 24 -2.83 21.15 4.47
N GLY A 25 -3.24 20.00 3.89
CA GLY A 25 -2.70 19.47 2.63
C GLY A 25 -1.47 18.56 2.75
N HIS A 26 -1.17 17.98 3.91
CA HIS A 26 -0.06 17.05 4.07
C HIS A 26 -0.49 15.61 3.83
N LEU A 27 0.25 14.87 2.99
CA LEU A 27 0.07 13.42 2.84
C LEU A 27 0.62 12.69 4.07
N VAL A 28 -0.22 11.86 4.68
CA VAL A 28 0.09 11.13 5.92
C VAL A 28 -0.21 9.65 5.77
N ALA A 29 0.54 8.81 6.48
CA ALA A 29 0.34 7.37 6.50
C ALA A 29 -0.80 7.02 7.47
N MET A 30 -1.98 6.75 6.91
CA MET A 30 -3.17 6.37 7.64
C MET A 30 -4.06 5.49 6.76
N HIS A 31 -4.43 4.30 7.25
CA HIS A 31 -5.27 3.38 6.49
C HIS A 31 -6.71 3.87 6.38
N ASP A 32 -7.32 4.21 7.53
CA ASP A 32 -8.73 4.61 7.61
C ASP A 32 -8.89 6.11 7.31
N GLU A 33 -10.04 6.51 6.78
CA GLU A 33 -10.41 7.92 6.65
C GLU A 33 -10.54 8.64 8.00
N THR A 34 -10.76 7.87 9.09
CA THR A 34 -10.88 8.40 10.44
C THR A 34 -9.69 8.01 11.31
N VAL A 35 -9.39 8.81 12.31
CA VAL A 35 -8.31 8.56 13.28
C VAL A 35 -8.73 7.62 14.42
N ASN A 36 -9.99 7.22 14.49
CA ASN A 36 -10.63 6.58 15.66
C ASN A 36 -10.00 5.24 16.04
N ARG A 37 -9.70 4.38 15.06
CA ARG A 37 -9.27 2.99 15.32
C ARG A 37 -7.84 2.90 15.81
N THR A 38 -6.97 3.76 15.30
CA THR A 38 -5.51 3.65 15.47
C THR A 38 -4.88 4.82 16.20
N THR A 39 -5.70 5.74 16.74
CA THR A 39 -5.23 6.82 17.59
C THR A 39 -6.13 6.99 18.83
N ASN A 40 -5.79 7.94 19.67
CA ASN A 40 -6.64 8.40 20.78
C ASN A 40 -7.56 9.55 20.41
N GLY A 41 -7.59 9.97 19.13
CA GLY A 41 -8.49 10.99 18.59
C GLY A 41 -9.77 10.42 18.01
N HIS A 42 -10.65 11.31 17.51
CA HIS A 42 -11.92 10.98 16.88
C HIS A 42 -12.20 11.92 15.70
N GLY A 43 -12.80 11.40 14.65
CA GLY A 43 -13.17 12.16 13.45
C GLY A 43 -12.29 11.83 12.24
N LYS A 44 -12.46 12.59 11.18
CA LYS A 44 -11.80 12.34 9.91
C LYS A 44 -10.38 12.92 9.87
N VAL A 45 -9.48 12.30 9.13
CA VAL A 45 -8.12 12.81 8.90
C VAL A 45 -8.16 14.18 8.22
N GLU A 46 -9.08 14.39 7.28
CA GLU A 46 -9.25 15.66 6.55
C GLU A 46 -9.68 16.86 7.41
N ASP A 47 -10.16 16.60 8.63
CA ASP A 47 -10.56 17.67 9.58
C ASP A 47 -9.39 18.15 10.45
N TYR A 48 -8.28 17.40 10.50
CA TYR A 48 -7.09 17.72 11.27
C TYR A 48 -6.04 18.44 10.44
N THR A 49 -5.46 19.50 10.97
CA THR A 49 -4.16 20.00 10.50
C THR A 49 -3.06 19.00 10.85
N LEU A 50 -1.90 19.09 10.21
CA LEU A 50 -0.77 18.21 10.54
C LEU A 50 -0.36 18.36 12.02
N ASP A 51 -0.30 19.58 12.52
CA ASP A 51 0.07 19.84 13.93
C ASP A 51 -0.93 19.18 14.90
N GLU A 52 -2.23 19.29 14.64
CA GLU A 52 -3.26 18.62 15.45
C GLU A 52 -3.13 17.11 15.37
N LEU A 53 -2.94 16.56 14.18
CA LEU A 53 -2.76 15.11 13.97
C LEU A 53 -1.51 14.59 14.70
N LYS A 54 -0.43 15.36 14.72
CA LYS A 54 0.82 15.04 15.44
C LYS A 54 0.68 15.08 16.98
N GLN A 55 -0.37 15.67 17.54
CA GLN A 55 -0.63 15.57 18.99
C GLN A 55 -1.22 14.21 19.37
N LEU A 56 -1.87 13.50 18.44
CA LEU A 56 -2.48 12.21 18.72
C LEU A 56 -1.44 11.13 19.04
N ASP A 57 -1.85 10.18 19.88
CA ASP A 57 -1.11 8.95 20.15
C ASP A 57 -1.60 7.86 19.18
N ALA A 58 -0.76 7.51 18.21
CA ALA A 58 -1.03 6.49 17.21
C ALA A 58 -0.39 5.12 17.52
N GLY A 59 0.07 4.90 18.75
CA GLY A 59 0.76 3.65 19.11
C GLY A 59 0.15 2.88 20.26
N SER A 60 -0.44 3.57 21.26
CA SER A 60 -1.00 2.91 22.44
C SER A 60 -2.16 1.96 22.16
N TRP A 61 -2.92 2.19 21.07
CA TRP A 61 -3.99 1.30 20.64
C TRP A 61 -3.48 -0.12 20.34
N PHE A 62 -2.27 -0.22 19.73
CA PHE A 62 -1.65 -1.49 19.42
C PHE A 62 -1.32 -2.28 20.69
N ASN A 63 -0.73 -1.61 21.69
CA ASN A 63 -0.42 -2.23 22.98
C ASN A 63 -1.67 -2.77 23.69
N LYS A 64 -2.80 -2.05 23.59
CA LYS A 64 -4.08 -2.50 24.16
C LYS A 64 -4.66 -3.69 23.40
N LYS A 65 -4.62 -3.64 22.06
CA LYS A 65 -5.21 -4.70 21.21
C LYS A 65 -4.37 -5.97 21.21
N TYR A 66 -3.04 -5.83 21.29
CA TYR A 66 -2.09 -6.94 21.21
C TYR A 66 -1.12 -6.95 22.41
N PRO A 67 -1.59 -7.23 23.63
CA PRO A 67 -0.79 -7.10 24.85
C PRO A 67 0.47 -7.99 24.84
N LYS A 68 0.41 -9.14 24.17
CA LYS A 68 1.56 -10.05 23.99
C LYS A 68 2.72 -9.40 23.22
N TYR A 69 2.43 -8.43 22.36
CA TYR A 69 3.40 -7.74 21.52
C TYR A 69 3.62 -6.29 21.95
N ALA A 70 3.06 -5.89 23.09
CA ALA A 70 3.14 -4.53 23.59
C ALA A 70 4.59 -4.14 23.93
N ARG A 71 4.94 -2.88 23.60
CA ARG A 71 6.22 -2.27 23.96
C ARG A 71 5.99 -0.84 24.47
N ALA A 72 6.76 -0.44 25.50
CA ALA A 72 6.70 0.92 26.02
C ALA A 72 7.00 1.97 24.94
N SER A 73 7.92 1.66 24.02
CA SER A 73 8.30 2.53 22.90
C SER A 73 7.20 2.80 21.88
N TYR A 74 6.09 2.08 21.91
CA TYR A 74 4.95 2.32 21.02
C TYR A 74 4.02 3.43 21.53
N LYS A 75 4.05 3.71 22.83
CA LYS A 75 3.27 4.81 23.40
C LYS A 75 3.69 6.13 22.77
N ASN A 76 2.69 6.98 22.50
CA ASN A 76 2.88 8.31 21.91
C ASN A 76 3.55 8.31 20.52
N ALA A 77 3.56 7.18 19.82
CA ALA A 77 3.97 7.16 18.42
C ALA A 77 3.08 8.11 17.60
N LYS A 78 3.69 8.83 16.67
CA LYS A 78 2.99 9.84 15.86
C LYS A 78 2.66 9.28 14.47
N VAL A 79 1.59 9.80 13.88
CA VAL A 79 1.28 9.54 12.47
C VAL A 79 2.36 10.20 11.62
N PRO A 80 3.11 9.45 10.79
CA PRO A 80 4.14 10.05 9.94
C PRO A 80 3.54 10.66 8.68
N THR A 81 4.19 11.70 8.17
CA THR A 81 3.96 12.16 6.79
C THR A 81 4.65 11.23 5.80
N LEU A 82 4.22 11.29 4.52
CA LEU A 82 4.94 10.59 3.45
C LEU A 82 6.40 11.04 3.37
N ASP A 83 6.67 12.35 3.42
CA ASP A 83 8.03 12.88 3.36
C ASP A 83 8.91 12.35 4.51
N GLU A 84 8.40 12.30 5.74
CA GLU A 84 9.12 11.72 6.88
C GLU A 84 9.50 10.24 6.66
N ILE A 85 8.62 9.47 6.01
CA ILE A 85 8.89 8.07 5.68
C ILE A 85 9.98 7.99 4.60
N LEU A 86 9.84 8.76 3.53
CA LEU A 86 10.79 8.77 2.41
C LEU A 86 12.19 9.27 2.85
N GLU A 87 12.25 10.26 3.75
CA GLU A 87 13.51 10.73 4.36
C GLU A 87 14.17 9.65 5.22
N ARG A 88 13.37 8.96 6.04
CA ARG A 88 13.87 7.96 6.98
C ARG A 88 14.50 6.74 6.28
N TYR A 89 13.85 6.22 5.25
CA TYR A 89 14.30 4.98 4.58
C TYR A 89 15.10 5.23 3.31
N GLY A 90 15.01 6.44 2.78
CA GLY A 90 15.82 6.91 1.67
C GLY A 90 15.49 6.28 0.33
N PRO A 91 16.25 6.66 -0.72
CA PRO A 91 15.94 6.26 -2.10
C PRO A 91 16.32 4.83 -2.45
N ASN A 92 16.91 4.06 -1.55
CA ASN A 92 17.29 2.66 -1.80
C ASN A 92 16.29 1.65 -1.21
N ALA A 93 15.31 2.11 -0.42
CA ALA A 93 14.18 1.29 -0.01
C ALA A 93 13.16 1.16 -1.17
N ASN A 94 12.37 0.11 -1.12
CA ASN A 94 11.26 -0.08 -2.05
C ASN A 94 9.95 0.35 -1.37
N TYR A 95 9.12 1.07 -2.10
CA TYR A 95 7.87 1.63 -1.60
C TYR A 95 6.69 1.14 -2.41
N TYR A 96 5.63 0.71 -1.72
CA TYR A 96 4.35 0.35 -2.30
C TYR A 96 3.28 1.27 -1.71
N ILE A 97 2.78 2.22 -2.48
CA ILE A 97 2.02 3.36 -1.95
C ILE A 97 0.59 3.33 -2.48
N GLU A 98 -0.39 3.34 -1.57
CA GLU A 98 -1.81 3.42 -1.91
C GLU A 98 -2.35 4.84 -1.82
N THR A 99 -3.02 5.30 -2.88
CA THR A 99 -3.89 6.48 -2.83
C THR A 99 -5.25 6.05 -2.28
N LYS A 100 -5.47 6.28 -0.98
CA LYS A 100 -6.76 6.01 -0.32
C LYS A 100 -7.74 7.13 -0.61
N SER A 101 -8.99 6.77 -0.86
CA SER A 101 -10.10 7.72 -1.01
C SER A 101 -9.74 8.97 -1.88
N PRO A 102 -9.15 8.81 -3.09
CA PRO A 102 -8.62 9.93 -3.87
C PRO A 102 -9.70 10.95 -4.26
N ASP A 103 -10.98 10.56 -4.27
CA ASP A 103 -12.10 11.44 -4.53
C ASP A 103 -12.35 12.45 -3.38
N VAL A 104 -11.93 12.10 -2.16
CA VAL A 104 -11.97 12.98 -0.98
C VAL A 104 -10.83 14.00 -1.03
N TYR A 105 -9.71 13.66 -1.70
CA TYR A 105 -8.49 14.47 -1.72
C TYR A 105 -8.08 14.91 -3.12
N PRO A 106 -8.79 15.85 -3.76
CA PRO A 106 -8.42 16.34 -5.09
C PRO A 106 -6.96 16.81 -5.13
N GLY A 107 -6.19 16.33 -6.11
CA GLY A 107 -4.76 16.69 -6.28
C GLY A 107 -3.79 15.84 -5.45
N MET A 108 -4.25 14.78 -4.78
CA MET A 108 -3.35 13.92 -4.00
C MET A 108 -2.34 13.18 -4.89
N GLU A 109 -2.71 12.84 -6.12
CA GLU A 109 -1.82 12.17 -7.07
C GLU A 109 -0.64 13.06 -7.48
N GLU A 110 -0.93 14.33 -7.74
CA GLU A 110 0.09 15.35 -8.06
C GLU A 110 1.04 15.56 -6.89
N GLN A 111 0.51 15.63 -5.66
CA GLN A 111 1.31 15.76 -4.44
C GLN A 111 2.19 14.53 -4.21
N LEU A 112 1.65 13.32 -4.42
CA LEU A 112 2.41 12.08 -4.33
C LEU A 112 3.58 12.07 -5.31
N LEU A 113 3.34 12.37 -6.58
CA LEU A 113 4.39 12.42 -7.59
C LEU A 113 5.43 13.52 -7.31
N ALA A 114 5.00 14.68 -6.80
CA ALA A 114 5.92 15.75 -6.39
C ALA A 114 6.83 15.32 -5.24
N SER A 115 6.28 14.64 -4.22
CA SER A 115 7.03 14.10 -3.10
C SER A 115 8.04 13.03 -3.55
N LEU A 116 7.61 12.07 -4.39
CA LEU A 116 8.51 11.06 -4.94
C LEU A 116 9.64 11.66 -5.79
N LYS A 117 9.35 12.71 -6.57
CA LYS A 117 10.36 13.45 -7.34
C LYS A 117 11.36 14.15 -6.42
N LYS A 118 10.89 14.85 -5.40
CA LYS A 118 11.71 15.52 -4.37
C LYS A 118 12.71 14.55 -3.73
N HIS A 119 12.27 13.31 -3.47
CA HIS A 119 13.09 12.26 -2.86
C HIS A 119 13.85 11.37 -3.87
N HIS A 120 13.98 11.79 -5.13
CA HIS A 120 14.74 11.12 -6.19
C HIS A 120 14.27 9.69 -6.53
N LEU A 121 12.97 9.42 -6.36
CA LEU A 121 12.37 8.10 -6.58
C LEU A 121 11.74 7.92 -7.97
N LEU A 122 11.58 8.98 -8.76
CA LEU A 122 10.96 8.92 -10.09
C LEU A 122 11.95 8.84 -11.26
N ASN A 123 13.22 8.53 -11.04
CA ASN A 123 14.12 8.29 -12.15
C ASN A 123 13.83 6.92 -12.83
N ASN A 124 14.04 6.84 -14.14
CA ASN A 124 13.68 5.69 -14.95
C ASN A 124 14.31 4.38 -14.45
N ASN A 125 15.52 4.42 -13.92
CA ASN A 125 16.19 3.22 -13.41
C ASN A 125 15.48 2.66 -12.19
N LYS A 126 15.10 3.52 -11.24
CA LYS A 126 14.34 3.11 -10.05
C LYS A 126 12.96 2.57 -10.40
N LEU A 127 12.24 3.25 -11.31
CA LEU A 127 10.91 2.80 -11.74
C LEU A 127 10.97 1.44 -12.46
N LYS A 128 11.93 1.24 -13.38
CA LYS A 128 12.12 -0.04 -14.07
C LYS A 128 12.45 -1.20 -13.12
N ASN A 129 13.17 -0.91 -12.04
CA ASN A 129 13.54 -1.91 -11.03
C ASN A 129 12.48 -2.07 -9.93
N GLY A 130 11.33 -1.43 -10.06
CA GLY A 130 10.22 -1.58 -9.12
C GLY A 130 10.46 -0.97 -7.74
N HIS A 131 11.38 0.02 -7.59
CA HIS A 131 11.58 0.69 -6.30
C HIS A 131 10.37 1.47 -5.81
N VAL A 132 9.49 1.86 -6.72
CA VAL A 132 8.21 2.49 -6.40
C VAL A 132 7.12 1.79 -7.17
N MET A 133 6.09 1.38 -6.47
CA MET A 133 4.82 0.92 -7.03
C MET A 133 3.69 1.74 -6.40
N ILE A 134 2.70 2.13 -7.20
CA ILE A 134 1.53 2.84 -6.70
C ILE A 134 0.30 1.99 -6.95
N GLN A 135 -0.56 1.88 -5.96
CA GLN A 135 -1.81 1.13 -6.01
C GLN A 135 -3.01 1.99 -5.67
N SER A 136 -4.17 1.61 -6.15
CA SER A 136 -5.44 2.23 -5.79
C SER A 136 -6.62 1.33 -6.15
N PHE A 137 -7.72 1.47 -5.39
CA PHE A 137 -9.03 0.97 -5.80
C PHE A 137 -9.68 1.86 -6.86
N SER A 138 -9.22 3.11 -7.03
CA SER A 138 -9.75 4.05 -8.01
C SER A 138 -9.01 3.95 -9.36
N ASP A 139 -9.75 3.58 -10.41
CA ASP A 139 -9.22 3.63 -11.78
C ASP A 139 -8.79 5.05 -12.18
N GLU A 140 -9.58 6.04 -11.80
CA GLU A 140 -9.32 7.44 -12.16
C GLU A 140 -8.02 7.95 -11.52
N SER A 141 -7.76 7.59 -10.26
CA SER A 141 -6.50 7.93 -9.60
C SER A 141 -5.30 7.31 -10.34
N LEU A 142 -5.37 6.02 -10.67
CA LEU A 142 -4.32 5.35 -11.44
C LEU A 142 -4.15 5.96 -12.84
N LYS A 143 -5.24 6.23 -13.54
CA LYS A 143 -5.21 6.89 -14.87
C LYS A 143 -4.63 8.31 -14.81
N LYS A 144 -4.92 9.08 -13.75
CA LYS A 144 -4.29 10.39 -13.53
C LYS A 144 -2.78 10.28 -13.37
N ILE A 145 -2.31 9.34 -12.55
CA ILE A 145 -0.86 9.09 -12.37
C ILE A 145 -0.24 8.65 -13.69
N HIS A 146 -0.86 7.72 -14.41
CA HIS A 146 -0.38 7.22 -15.70
C HIS A 146 -0.24 8.33 -16.75
N ARG A 147 -1.20 9.26 -16.81
CA ARG A 147 -1.12 10.43 -17.73
C ARG A 147 0.06 11.34 -17.42
N GLN A 148 0.42 11.49 -16.14
CA GLN A 148 1.52 12.36 -15.71
C GLN A 148 2.89 11.68 -15.86
N ASN A 149 2.97 10.39 -15.60
CA ASN A 149 4.19 9.60 -15.75
C ASN A 149 3.88 8.13 -16.08
N LYS A 150 3.99 7.78 -17.35
CA LYS A 150 3.72 6.43 -17.88
C LYS A 150 4.70 5.36 -17.40
N HIS A 151 5.81 5.75 -16.79
CA HIS A 151 6.84 4.81 -16.31
C HIS A 151 6.61 4.35 -14.88
N VAL A 152 5.71 4.98 -14.14
CA VAL A 152 5.37 4.55 -12.78
C VAL A 152 4.61 3.23 -12.84
N PRO A 153 5.12 2.15 -12.21
CA PRO A 153 4.39 0.90 -12.11
C PRO A 153 3.11 1.07 -11.27
N LEU A 154 1.97 0.75 -11.85
CA LEU A 154 0.66 0.91 -11.22
C LEU A 154 -0.01 -0.45 -11.02
N VAL A 155 -0.72 -0.59 -9.90
CA VAL A 155 -1.48 -1.79 -9.55
C VAL A 155 -2.91 -1.42 -9.21
N LYS A 156 -3.85 -2.04 -9.92
CA LYS A 156 -5.29 -1.89 -9.64
C LYS A 156 -5.68 -2.82 -8.50
N LEU A 157 -6.10 -2.24 -7.38
CA LEU A 157 -6.72 -2.98 -6.29
C LEU A 157 -8.17 -3.33 -6.65
N VAL A 158 -8.58 -4.55 -6.32
CA VAL A 158 -9.88 -5.11 -6.69
C VAL A 158 -10.58 -5.57 -5.42
N ASP A 159 -11.79 -5.06 -5.19
CA ASP A 159 -12.61 -5.43 -4.04
C ASP A 159 -13.02 -6.90 -4.08
N LYS A 160 -13.28 -7.45 -2.90
CA LYS A 160 -13.76 -8.82 -2.76
C LYS A 160 -15.03 -9.06 -3.58
N GLY A 161 -15.02 -10.11 -4.39
CA GLY A 161 -16.12 -10.48 -5.28
C GLY A 161 -16.18 -9.70 -6.60
N GLU A 162 -15.32 -8.70 -6.80
CA GLU A 162 -15.30 -7.89 -8.03
C GLU A 162 -14.52 -8.60 -9.15
N LEU A 163 -13.47 -9.34 -8.81
CA LEU A 163 -12.61 -9.99 -9.81
C LEU A 163 -13.39 -10.94 -10.73
N GLN A 164 -14.39 -11.64 -10.21
CA GLN A 164 -15.23 -12.56 -10.98
C GLN A 164 -16.12 -11.86 -12.00
N GLN A 165 -16.29 -10.54 -11.88
CA GLN A 165 -17.08 -9.72 -12.80
C GLN A 165 -16.24 -9.18 -13.97
N PHE A 166 -14.90 -9.30 -13.90
CA PHE A 166 -14.01 -8.81 -14.93
C PHE A 166 -13.97 -9.77 -16.11
N ASN A 167 -14.36 -9.27 -17.28
CA ASN A 167 -14.14 -9.95 -18.56
C ASN A 167 -12.80 -9.51 -19.18
N ASP A 168 -12.40 -10.17 -20.27
CA ASP A 168 -11.13 -9.87 -20.95
C ASP A 168 -11.04 -8.43 -21.45
N GLN A 169 -12.16 -7.82 -21.83
CA GLN A 169 -12.18 -6.42 -22.26
C GLN A 169 -11.82 -5.50 -21.08
N ARG A 170 -12.41 -5.74 -19.92
CA ARG A 170 -12.09 -4.98 -18.69
C ARG A 170 -10.64 -5.19 -18.27
N LEU A 171 -10.15 -6.41 -18.33
CA LEU A 171 -8.76 -6.72 -18.01
C LEU A 171 -7.78 -6.03 -18.98
N LYS A 172 -8.08 -6.02 -20.29
CA LYS A 172 -7.29 -5.29 -21.29
C LYS A 172 -7.31 -3.77 -21.06
N GLU A 173 -8.44 -3.20 -20.67
CA GLU A 173 -8.53 -1.79 -20.29
C GLU A 173 -7.58 -1.50 -19.10
N ILE A 174 -7.67 -2.28 -18.04
CA ILE A 174 -6.79 -2.11 -16.86
C ILE A 174 -5.31 -2.25 -17.28
N ARG A 175 -4.99 -3.23 -18.12
CA ARG A 175 -3.62 -3.47 -18.59
C ARG A 175 -3.04 -2.30 -19.39
N SER A 176 -3.89 -1.42 -19.94
CA SER A 176 -3.42 -0.23 -20.68
C SER A 176 -2.78 0.84 -19.78
N TYR A 177 -3.05 0.83 -18.48
CA TYR A 177 -2.49 1.79 -17.52
C TYR A 177 -1.86 1.17 -16.27
N ALA A 178 -2.19 -0.09 -15.95
CA ALA A 178 -1.64 -0.80 -14.78
C ALA A 178 -0.92 -2.09 -15.19
N ILE A 179 0.20 -2.36 -14.54
CA ILE A 179 0.99 -3.57 -14.77
C ILE A 179 0.55 -4.73 -13.88
N GLY A 180 -0.23 -4.46 -12.84
CA GLY A 180 -0.61 -5.46 -11.85
C GLY A 180 -2.04 -5.33 -11.35
N LEU A 181 -2.48 -6.41 -10.73
CA LEU A 181 -3.73 -6.52 -9.99
C LEU A 181 -3.46 -6.93 -8.54
N GLY A 182 -4.16 -6.28 -7.61
CA GLY A 182 -4.18 -6.61 -6.18
C GLY A 182 -5.60 -7.01 -5.77
N PRO A 183 -6.03 -8.26 -5.98
CA PRO A 183 -7.34 -8.73 -5.59
C PRO A 183 -7.40 -9.18 -4.13
N ASP A 184 -8.61 -9.26 -3.56
CA ASP A 184 -8.82 -10.05 -2.35
C ASP A 184 -8.37 -11.50 -2.61
N TYR A 185 -7.56 -12.05 -1.71
CA TYR A 185 -6.93 -13.36 -1.90
C TYR A 185 -7.94 -14.52 -1.96
N THR A 186 -9.15 -14.31 -1.42
CA THR A 186 -10.22 -15.33 -1.46
C THR A 186 -10.86 -15.46 -2.83
N ASP A 187 -10.70 -14.47 -3.70
CA ASP A 187 -11.21 -14.48 -5.07
C ASP A 187 -10.28 -15.22 -6.05
N LEU A 188 -9.05 -15.54 -5.61
CA LEU A 188 -8.09 -16.22 -6.46
C LEU A 188 -8.27 -17.74 -6.46
N THR A 189 -8.31 -18.28 -7.67
CA THR A 189 -8.19 -19.70 -8.00
C THR A 189 -6.92 -19.90 -8.85
N GLU A 190 -6.45 -21.12 -8.97
CA GLU A 190 -5.32 -21.45 -9.85
C GLU A 190 -5.61 -21.00 -11.30
N GLN A 191 -6.82 -21.29 -11.78
CA GLN A 191 -7.25 -20.97 -13.15
C GLN A 191 -7.23 -19.45 -13.42
N ASN A 192 -7.89 -18.64 -12.57
CA ASN A 192 -7.94 -17.20 -12.81
C ASN A 192 -6.58 -16.52 -12.57
N THR A 193 -5.76 -17.04 -11.65
CA THR A 193 -4.40 -16.53 -11.47
C THR A 193 -3.56 -16.75 -12.70
N HIS A 194 -3.58 -17.97 -13.31
CA HIS A 194 -2.88 -18.24 -14.56
C HIS A 194 -3.38 -17.34 -15.69
N HIS A 195 -4.70 -17.17 -15.82
CA HIS A 195 -5.27 -16.28 -16.84
C HIS A 195 -4.76 -14.84 -16.70
N LEU A 196 -4.72 -14.29 -15.48
CA LEU A 196 -4.17 -12.96 -15.23
C LEU A 196 -2.68 -12.87 -15.60
N LYS A 197 -1.91 -13.92 -15.29
CA LYS A 197 -0.48 -14.00 -15.65
C LYS A 197 -0.29 -14.06 -17.15
N ASP A 198 -1.11 -14.83 -17.88
CA ASP A 198 -1.08 -14.94 -19.34
C ASP A 198 -1.39 -13.59 -20.03
N LEU A 199 -2.25 -12.77 -19.40
CA LEU A 199 -2.50 -11.38 -19.83
C LEU A 199 -1.36 -10.41 -19.47
N GLY A 200 -0.32 -10.87 -18.80
CA GLY A 200 0.88 -10.10 -18.46
C GLY A 200 0.76 -9.27 -17.17
N PHE A 201 -0.20 -9.57 -16.31
CA PHE A 201 -0.27 -8.93 -14.99
C PHE A 201 0.72 -9.54 -14.01
N ILE A 202 1.28 -8.71 -13.12
CA ILE A 202 1.75 -9.16 -11.83
C ILE A 202 0.54 -9.25 -10.89
N VAL A 203 0.53 -10.24 -9.98
CA VAL A 203 -0.61 -10.51 -9.10
C VAL A 203 -0.15 -10.47 -7.65
N HIS A 204 -0.63 -9.46 -6.91
CA HIS A 204 -0.30 -9.21 -5.50
C HIS A 204 -1.57 -9.18 -4.64
N PRO A 205 -2.09 -10.32 -4.18
CA PRO A 205 -3.31 -10.37 -3.37
C PRO A 205 -3.12 -9.84 -1.94
N TYR A 206 -4.21 -9.34 -1.36
CA TYR A 206 -4.33 -8.84 0.02
C TYR A 206 -5.49 -9.52 0.77
N THR A 207 -5.53 -9.58 2.09
CA THR A 207 -4.41 -9.54 3.02
C THR A 207 -4.20 -10.94 3.53
N VAL A 208 -3.09 -11.56 3.14
CA VAL A 208 -2.82 -12.99 3.33
C VAL A 208 -2.05 -13.20 4.64
N ASN A 209 -2.69 -13.72 5.67
CA ASN A 209 -2.10 -13.85 7.01
C ASN A 209 -1.86 -15.29 7.45
N GLU A 210 -2.51 -16.27 6.81
CA GLU A 210 -2.39 -17.67 7.18
C GLU A 210 -1.40 -18.39 6.25
N LYS A 211 -0.54 -19.20 6.84
CA LYS A 211 0.52 -19.93 6.13
C LYS A 211 -0.04 -20.86 5.04
N ALA A 212 -1.20 -21.48 5.31
CA ALA A 212 -1.88 -22.33 4.33
C ALA A 212 -2.29 -21.55 3.07
N ASP A 213 -2.83 -20.35 3.23
CA ASP A 213 -3.18 -19.47 2.11
C ASP A 213 -1.94 -18.96 1.37
N MET A 214 -0.88 -18.61 2.10
CA MET A 214 0.40 -18.22 1.49
C MET A 214 0.95 -19.33 0.60
N LEU A 215 0.96 -20.59 1.08
CA LEU A 215 1.39 -21.78 0.32
C LEU A 215 0.50 -22.02 -0.91
N ARG A 216 -0.82 -21.92 -0.74
CA ARG A 216 -1.80 -22.09 -1.82
C ARG A 216 -1.59 -21.08 -2.93
N LEU A 217 -1.52 -19.79 -2.58
CA LEU A 217 -1.33 -18.70 -3.53
C LEU A 217 0.03 -18.75 -4.23
N ASN A 218 1.08 -19.14 -3.51
CA ASN A 218 2.39 -19.35 -4.12
C ASN A 218 2.36 -20.46 -5.20
N LYS A 219 1.61 -21.56 -4.95
CA LYS A 219 1.37 -22.59 -5.96
C LYS A 219 0.60 -22.09 -7.18
N TYR A 220 -0.31 -21.14 -7.00
CA TYR A 220 -1.04 -20.49 -8.11
C TYR A 220 -0.16 -19.55 -8.94
N GLY A 221 1.04 -19.21 -8.46
CA GLY A 221 2.00 -18.39 -9.19
C GLY A 221 1.82 -16.89 -9.00
N VAL A 222 1.28 -16.44 -7.84
CA VAL A 222 1.28 -15.01 -7.50
C VAL A 222 2.72 -14.49 -7.34
N ASP A 223 2.93 -13.21 -7.64
CA ASP A 223 4.27 -12.59 -7.62
C ASP A 223 4.69 -12.11 -6.22
N GLY A 224 3.75 -12.02 -5.30
CA GLY A 224 3.94 -11.63 -3.92
C GLY A 224 2.62 -11.52 -3.21
N VAL A 225 2.63 -11.20 -1.91
CA VAL A 225 1.42 -11.01 -1.12
C VAL A 225 1.54 -9.80 -0.20
N PHE A 226 0.42 -9.14 0.07
CA PHE A 226 0.30 -8.23 1.21
C PHE A 226 -0.05 -9.04 2.46
N THR A 227 0.74 -8.86 3.52
CA THR A 227 0.58 -9.61 4.76
C THR A 227 0.96 -8.77 5.98
N ASN A 228 0.30 -9.02 7.10
CA ASN A 228 0.72 -8.50 8.40
C ASN A 228 1.88 -9.31 9.03
N PHE A 229 2.28 -10.43 8.41
CA PHE A 229 3.26 -11.39 8.93
C PHE A 229 4.32 -11.73 7.87
N ALA A 230 5.17 -10.77 7.55
CA ALA A 230 6.24 -10.94 6.56
C ALA A 230 7.24 -12.05 6.94
N ASP A 231 7.42 -12.31 8.23
CA ASP A 231 8.20 -13.44 8.76
C ASP A 231 7.63 -14.79 8.35
N LYS A 232 6.31 -14.99 8.48
CA LYS A 232 5.63 -16.22 8.04
C LYS A 232 5.77 -16.44 6.52
N TYR A 233 5.61 -15.36 5.73
CA TYR A 233 5.73 -15.49 4.28
C TYR A 233 7.13 -15.88 3.83
N LYS A 234 8.16 -15.35 4.48
CA LYS A 234 9.55 -15.75 4.21
C LYS A 234 9.84 -17.24 4.43
N GLU A 235 9.13 -17.88 5.35
CA GLU A 235 9.26 -19.32 5.55
C GLU A 235 8.62 -20.13 4.42
N VAL A 236 7.64 -19.56 3.74
CA VAL A 236 6.89 -20.19 2.64
C VAL A 236 7.64 -20.15 1.32
N ILE A 237 8.39 -19.05 1.06
CA ILE A 237 9.08 -18.83 -0.22
C ILE A 237 10.55 -19.32 -0.22
N LYS A 238 10.98 -19.96 0.87
CA LYS A 238 12.27 -20.65 0.94
C LYS A 238 12.16 -22.00 0.26
#